data_b965f1e812716a712aa28c9eadae9992
#
_entry.id   b965f1e812716a712aa28c9eadae9992
#
_cell.length_a   1.000
_cell.length_b   1.000
_cell.length_c   1.000
_cell.angle_alpha   90.00
_cell.angle_beta   90.00
_cell.angle_gamma   90.00
#
_symmetry.space_group_name_H-M   'P 1'
#
loop_
_entity.id
_entity.type
_entity.pdbx_description
1 polymer ?
#
loop_
_entity_poly.entity_id
_entity_poly.type
_entity_poly.pdbx_seq_one_letter_code
_entity_poly.pdbx_strand_id
1 'polypeptide(L)'
;LRRRVRCEESPGGNRWLDPIMEAMQQFSKISFLYQKEYETEKTSYPNCAPLALKLFKQRWYLIADKGVGEIRFFALDRITEVKSLDEKFQIPSDFDLDDLFQDAFGMYVNPEIATERIVVKADRDQSLYLMSLPLHHSQQIIETTDDYSIFSWRLKPTYDFIQQLLTMNLHIEVLEPLSLRTKIAELLKSMAKKHNSSPTPHSSRNFVTKVTKKLNEGK
;
A
#
# COMPACT_ATOMS: atom_id res chain seq x y z
N LEU A 1 21.71 -19.31 14.34
CA LEU A 1 21.43 -18.03 13.67
C LEU A 1 19.92 -17.74 13.61
N ARG A 2 19.06 -18.69 13.20
CA ARG A 2 17.59 -18.48 13.07
C ARG A 2 16.88 -17.98 14.35
N ARG A 3 17.43 -18.18 15.54
CA ARG A 3 16.86 -17.69 16.80
C ARG A 3 17.33 -16.26 17.18
N ARG A 4 18.27 -15.68 16.44
CA ARG A 4 18.86 -14.36 16.72
C ARG A 4 18.49 -13.29 15.70
N VAL A 5 17.83 -13.67 14.59
CA VAL A 5 17.33 -12.76 13.56
C VAL A 5 15.85 -13.00 13.40
N ARG A 6 15.07 -11.97 13.62
CA ARG A 6 13.62 -12.00 13.46
C ARG A 6 13.21 -10.89 12.50
N CYS A 7 12.66 -11.28 11.37
CA CYS A 7 12.02 -10.35 10.44
C CYS A 7 10.51 -10.36 10.70
N GLU A 8 9.85 -9.28 10.36
CA GLU A 8 8.39 -9.29 10.33
C GLU A 8 7.89 -10.29 9.29
N GLU A 9 6.74 -10.91 9.59
CA GLU A 9 6.15 -11.86 8.66
C GLU A 9 5.57 -11.12 7.45
N SER A 10 6.05 -11.50 6.26
CA SER A 10 5.43 -11.06 5.01
C SER A 10 4.11 -11.81 4.81
N PRO A 11 3.07 -11.16 4.24
CA PRO A 11 1.79 -11.82 3.96
C PRO A 11 1.88 -13.00 2.99
N GLY A 12 3.06 -13.28 2.45
CA GLY A 12 3.32 -14.37 1.50
C GLY A 12 3.52 -13.85 0.07
N GLY A 13 3.51 -14.79 -0.89
CA GLY A 13 3.72 -14.44 -2.30
C GLY A 13 5.19 -14.32 -2.72
N ASN A 14 6.14 -14.30 -1.78
CA ASN A 14 7.58 -14.17 -2.07
C ASN A 14 8.11 -15.25 -3.03
N ARG A 15 7.49 -16.43 -3.04
CA ARG A 15 7.80 -17.53 -3.96
C ARG A 15 7.62 -17.14 -5.44
N TRP A 16 6.88 -16.09 -5.71
CA TRP A 16 6.63 -15.60 -7.08
C TRP A 16 7.61 -14.54 -7.53
N LEU A 17 8.46 -14.01 -6.63
CA LEU A 17 9.45 -12.99 -6.99
C LEU A 17 10.40 -13.49 -8.07
N ASP A 18 11.07 -14.63 -7.82
CA ASP A 18 12.05 -15.16 -8.77
C ASP A 18 11.43 -15.47 -10.14
N PRO A 19 10.30 -16.24 -10.24
CA PRO A 19 9.66 -16.48 -11.54
C PRO A 19 9.22 -15.21 -12.27
N ILE A 20 8.74 -14.21 -11.54
CA ILE A 20 8.31 -12.93 -12.17
C ILE A 20 9.53 -12.13 -12.61
N MET A 21 10.58 -12.02 -11.80
CA MET A 21 11.83 -11.33 -12.18
C MET A 21 12.50 -11.99 -13.39
N GLU A 22 12.50 -13.32 -13.45
CA GLU A 22 13.00 -14.05 -14.63
C GLU A 22 12.19 -13.73 -15.89
N ALA A 23 10.87 -13.71 -15.79
CA ALA A 23 10.00 -13.32 -16.90
C ALA A 23 10.24 -11.87 -17.33
N MET A 24 10.44 -10.95 -16.38
CA MET A 24 10.79 -9.55 -16.68
C MET A 24 12.13 -9.44 -17.41
N GLN A 25 13.16 -10.15 -16.97
CA GLN A 25 14.49 -10.16 -17.60
C GLN A 25 14.46 -10.70 -19.03
N GLN A 26 13.59 -11.69 -19.28
CA GLN A 26 13.40 -12.30 -20.58
C GLN A 26 12.40 -11.58 -21.48
N PHE A 27 11.78 -10.50 -20.95
CA PHE A 27 10.66 -9.81 -21.61
C PHE A 27 9.51 -10.77 -21.98
N SER A 28 9.29 -11.80 -21.18
CA SER A 28 8.23 -12.79 -21.39
C SER A 28 6.96 -12.37 -20.65
N LYS A 29 5.82 -12.48 -21.32
CA LYS A 29 4.53 -12.34 -20.66
C LYS A 29 4.31 -13.49 -19.68
N ILE A 30 3.42 -13.26 -18.72
CA ILE A 30 3.03 -14.25 -17.73
C ILE A 30 1.52 -14.46 -17.69
N SER A 31 1.12 -15.63 -17.24
CA SER A 31 -0.25 -15.93 -16.85
C SER A 31 -0.32 -16.26 -15.38
N PHE A 32 -1.41 -15.90 -14.72
CA PHE A 32 -1.65 -16.22 -13.32
C PHE A 32 -3.14 -16.16 -12.95
N LEU A 33 -3.48 -16.76 -11.81
CA LEU A 33 -4.79 -16.58 -11.16
C LEU A 33 -4.65 -15.58 -10.02
N TYR A 34 -5.63 -14.69 -9.88
CA TYR A 34 -5.65 -13.66 -8.86
C TYR A 34 -6.96 -13.71 -8.06
N GLN A 35 -6.84 -13.71 -6.72
CA GLN A 35 -8.00 -13.68 -5.83
C GLN A 35 -8.12 -12.30 -5.19
N LYS A 36 -9.16 -11.56 -5.54
CA LYS A 36 -9.47 -10.30 -4.87
C LYS A 36 -9.94 -10.55 -3.43
N GLU A 37 -9.76 -9.54 -2.56
CA GLU A 37 -9.92 -9.69 -1.11
C GLU A 37 -11.29 -10.18 -0.66
N TYR A 38 -12.33 -9.75 -1.36
CA TYR A 38 -13.73 -10.05 -1.01
C TYR A 38 -14.42 -11.03 -1.98
N GLU A 39 -13.66 -11.56 -2.95
CA GLU A 39 -14.17 -12.51 -3.93
C GLU A 39 -13.77 -13.93 -3.54
N THR A 40 -14.70 -14.87 -3.67
CA THR A 40 -14.44 -16.31 -3.46
C THR A 40 -13.82 -16.95 -4.70
N GLU A 41 -14.09 -16.39 -5.87
CA GLU A 41 -13.60 -16.88 -7.14
C GLU A 41 -12.30 -16.18 -7.54
N LYS A 42 -11.42 -16.93 -8.21
CA LYS A 42 -10.19 -16.40 -8.78
C LYS A 42 -10.43 -15.91 -10.19
N THR A 43 -9.92 -14.73 -10.49
CA THR A 43 -9.90 -14.18 -11.85
C THR A 43 -8.65 -14.63 -12.57
N SER A 44 -8.79 -15.14 -13.80
CA SER A 44 -7.67 -15.52 -14.66
C SER A 44 -7.12 -14.30 -15.39
N TYR A 45 -5.80 -14.16 -15.36
CA TYR A 45 -5.03 -13.19 -16.15
C TYR A 45 -4.10 -13.98 -17.09
N PRO A 46 -4.56 -14.30 -18.32
CA PRO A 46 -3.88 -15.26 -19.19
C PRO A 46 -2.67 -14.69 -19.90
N ASN A 47 -2.54 -13.36 -20.02
CA ASN A 47 -1.53 -12.72 -20.86
C ASN A 47 -1.18 -11.33 -20.37
N CYS A 48 -0.32 -11.25 -19.34
CA CYS A 48 0.09 -9.99 -18.72
C CYS A 48 1.58 -9.73 -18.97
N ALA A 49 1.94 -8.49 -19.28
CA ALA A 49 3.33 -8.04 -19.30
C ALA A 49 3.76 -7.58 -17.90
N PRO A 50 4.67 -8.28 -17.23
CA PRO A 50 5.19 -7.86 -15.92
C PRO A 50 6.15 -6.68 -16.10
N LEU A 51 5.72 -5.47 -15.72
CA LEU A 51 6.48 -4.23 -15.93
C LEU A 51 7.41 -3.91 -14.77
N ALA A 52 6.92 -4.05 -13.52
CA ALA A 52 7.71 -3.73 -12.33
C ALA A 52 7.23 -4.50 -11.10
N LEU A 53 8.09 -4.51 -10.07
CA LEU A 53 7.79 -4.99 -8.71
C LEU A 53 7.99 -3.85 -7.72
N LYS A 54 7.04 -3.66 -6.80
CA LYS A 54 7.11 -2.66 -5.73
C LYS A 54 6.81 -3.28 -4.38
N LEU A 55 7.67 -3.00 -3.40
CA LEU A 55 7.41 -3.33 -1.99
C LEU A 55 6.75 -2.14 -1.30
N PHE A 56 5.60 -2.38 -0.66
CA PHE A 56 4.96 -1.39 0.19
C PHE A 56 4.36 -2.05 1.44
N LYS A 57 4.71 -1.57 2.62
CA LYS A 57 4.25 -2.10 3.92
C LYS A 57 4.33 -3.63 3.97
N GLN A 58 5.52 -4.18 3.72
CA GLN A 58 5.84 -5.62 3.75
C GLN A 58 5.14 -6.47 2.68
N ARG A 59 4.35 -5.88 1.79
CA ARG A 59 3.66 -6.59 0.70
C ARG A 59 4.28 -6.23 -0.64
N TRP A 60 4.66 -7.25 -1.39
CA TRP A 60 5.08 -7.10 -2.77
C TRP A 60 3.89 -6.96 -3.71
N TYR A 61 4.02 -6.08 -4.66
CA TYR A 61 3.06 -5.85 -5.73
C TYR A 61 3.72 -6.00 -7.08
N LEU A 62 3.07 -6.74 -7.96
CA LEU A 62 3.35 -6.75 -9.38
C LEU A 62 2.60 -5.61 -10.05
N ILE A 63 3.31 -4.78 -10.78
CA ILE A 63 2.77 -3.81 -11.72
C ILE A 63 2.81 -4.47 -13.09
N ALA A 64 1.66 -4.71 -13.70
CA ALA A 64 1.59 -5.38 -14.99
C ALA A 64 0.58 -4.70 -15.92
N ASP A 65 0.90 -4.72 -17.23
CA ASP A 65 -0.08 -4.44 -18.27
C ASP A 65 -0.85 -5.74 -18.56
N LYS A 66 -2.16 -5.69 -18.34
CA LYS A 66 -3.05 -6.84 -18.61
C LYS A 66 -3.52 -6.93 -20.08
N GLY A 67 -2.99 -6.07 -20.92
CA GLY A 67 -3.28 -5.90 -22.34
C GLY A 67 -3.75 -4.49 -22.68
N VAL A 68 -3.35 -4.01 -23.85
CA VAL A 68 -3.73 -2.71 -24.43
C VAL A 68 -3.41 -1.47 -23.57
N GLY A 69 -2.31 -1.49 -22.80
CA GLY A 69 -1.90 -0.35 -21.98
C GLY A 69 -2.67 -0.20 -20.65
N GLU A 70 -3.42 -1.22 -20.24
CA GLU A 70 -4.14 -1.19 -18.96
C GLU A 70 -3.28 -1.71 -17.79
N ILE A 71 -2.58 -0.79 -17.13
CA ILE A 71 -1.73 -1.09 -15.98
C ILE A 71 -2.60 -1.44 -14.75
N ARG A 72 -2.26 -2.55 -14.09
CA ARG A 72 -2.87 -3.01 -12.85
C ARG A 72 -1.83 -3.40 -11.82
N PHE A 73 -2.23 -3.31 -10.55
CA PHE A 73 -1.43 -3.67 -9.39
C PHE A 73 -1.97 -4.94 -8.76
N PHE A 74 -1.10 -5.94 -8.62
CA PHE A 74 -1.46 -7.25 -8.08
C PHE A 74 -0.60 -7.58 -6.86
N ALA A 75 -1.23 -7.72 -5.71
CA ALA A 75 -0.54 -8.15 -4.50
C ALA A 75 -0.09 -9.62 -4.66
N LEU A 76 1.21 -9.90 -4.46
CA LEU A 76 1.78 -11.22 -4.74
C LEU A 76 1.22 -12.34 -3.87
N ASP A 77 0.81 -12.03 -2.64
CA ASP A 77 0.17 -12.98 -1.72
C ASP A 77 -1.20 -13.48 -2.22
N ARG A 78 -1.79 -12.78 -3.18
CA ARG A 78 -3.07 -13.11 -3.81
C ARG A 78 -2.94 -13.77 -5.18
N ILE A 79 -1.70 -13.91 -5.65
CA ILE A 79 -1.38 -14.54 -6.93
C ILE A 79 -1.17 -16.05 -6.71
N THR A 80 -1.70 -16.84 -7.65
CA THR A 80 -1.44 -18.28 -7.74
C THR A 80 -1.17 -18.67 -9.19
N GLU A 81 -0.45 -19.78 -9.38
CA GLU A 81 -0.24 -20.41 -10.69
C GLU A 81 0.48 -19.51 -11.71
N VAL A 82 1.54 -18.80 -11.27
CA VAL A 82 2.35 -18.01 -12.21
C VAL A 82 3.04 -18.94 -13.21
N LYS A 83 2.88 -18.64 -14.50
CA LYS A 83 3.55 -19.32 -15.61
C LYS A 83 4.12 -18.29 -16.57
N SER A 84 5.38 -18.44 -16.95
CA SER A 84 6.00 -17.68 -18.02
C SER A 84 5.45 -18.18 -19.38
N LEU A 85 5.27 -17.28 -20.30
CA LEU A 85 4.77 -17.54 -21.66
C LEU A 85 5.90 -17.32 -22.67
N ASP A 86 5.80 -17.97 -23.83
CA ASP A 86 6.73 -17.73 -24.94
C ASP A 86 6.52 -16.37 -25.60
N GLU A 87 5.32 -15.79 -25.41
CA GLU A 87 4.97 -14.47 -25.95
C GLU A 87 5.79 -13.38 -25.26
N LYS A 88 6.44 -12.54 -26.07
CA LYS A 88 7.27 -11.43 -25.60
C LYS A 88 6.46 -10.14 -25.54
N PHE A 89 6.92 -9.22 -24.70
CA PHE A 89 6.39 -7.86 -24.61
C PHE A 89 7.49 -6.83 -24.77
N GLN A 90 7.10 -5.60 -25.04
CA GLN A 90 7.97 -4.43 -24.97
C GLN A 90 7.48 -3.53 -23.85
N ILE A 91 8.42 -2.96 -23.08
CA ILE A 91 8.06 -1.95 -22.10
C ILE A 91 7.57 -0.71 -22.87
N PRO A 92 6.38 -0.19 -22.58
CA PRO A 92 5.90 1.03 -23.20
C PRO A 92 6.92 2.16 -23.02
N SER A 93 7.18 2.93 -24.07
CA SER A 93 8.19 4.01 -24.03
C SER A 93 7.85 5.15 -23.07
N ASP A 94 6.60 5.27 -22.70
CA ASP A 94 6.05 6.22 -21.73
C ASP A 94 5.84 5.62 -20.33
N PHE A 95 6.24 4.36 -20.14
CA PHE A 95 6.19 3.73 -18.81
C PHE A 95 7.44 4.08 -18.02
N ASP A 96 7.28 4.85 -16.98
CA ASP A 96 8.27 5.09 -15.93
C ASP A 96 7.66 4.79 -14.56
N LEU A 97 8.36 3.99 -13.77
CA LEU A 97 7.89 3.58 -12.44
C LEU A 97 7.92 4.75 -11.45
N ASP A 98 8.93 5.60 -11.55
CA ASP A 98 9.08 6.75 -10.67
C ASP A 98 8.02 7.80 -10.99
N ASP A 99 7.74 8.05 -12.26
CA ASP A 99 6.65 8.94 -12.69
C ASP A 99 5.28 8.42 -12.25
N LEU A 100 5.04 7.10 -12.36
CA LEU A 100 3.77 6.47 -11.95
C LEU A 100 3.45 6.71 -10.47
N PHE A 101 4.48 6.78 -9.62
CA PHE A 101 4.35 6.97 -8.19
C PHE A 101 4.83 8.34 -7.68
N GLN A 102 5.19 9.26 -8.60
CA GLN A 102 5.79 10.55 -8.28
C GLN A 102 4.98 11.34 -7.24
N ASP A 103 3.66 11.34 -7.37
CA ASP A 103 2.74 12.07 -6.50
C ASP A 103 1.97 11.14 -5.55
N ALA A 104 2.32 9.87 -5.48
CA ALA A 104 1.58 8.87 -4.73
C ALA A 104 2.34 8.38 -3.49
N PHE A 105 1.68 8.45 -2.34
CA PHE A 105 2.12 7.70 -1.17
C PHE A 105 1.46 6.31 -1.18
N GLY A 106 2.27 5.25 -1.27
CA GLY A 106 1.78 3.88 -1.26
C GLY A 106 1.48 3.29 -2.63
N MET A 107 0.38 2.54 -2.69
CA MET A 107 -0.03 1.80 -3.89
C MET A 107 -1.28 2.38 -4.57
N TYR A 108 -1.96 3.30 -3.90
CA TYR A 108 -3.18 3.89 -4.44
C TYR A 108 -2.85 5.06 -5.38
N VAL A 109 -2.80 4.78 -6.66
CA VAL A 109 -2.62 5.78 -7.72
C VAL A 109 -3.99 6.11 -8.32
N ASN A 110 -4.46 7.34 -8.14
CA ASN A 110 -5.70 7.81 -8.75
C ASN A 110 -5.45 9.11 -9.53
N PRO A 111 -5.61 9.10 -10.87
CA PRO A 111 -5.39 10.29 -11.69
C PRO A 111 -6.40 11.42 -11.42
N GLU A 112 -7.58 11.08 -10.88
CA GLU A 112 -8.63 12.07 -10.57
C GLU A 112 -8.34 12.89 -9.31
N ILE A 113 -7.44 12.40 -8.43
CA ILE A 113 -7.04 13.13 -7.23
C ILE A 113 -5.91 14.07 -7.61
N ALA A 114 -6.13 15.36 -7.38
CA ALA A 114 -5.11 16.37 -7.63
C ALA A 114 -3.94 16.26 -6.64
N THR A 115 -2.75 16.59 -7.13
CA THR A 115 -1.56 16.77 -6.29
C THR A 115 -1.70 18.07 -5.50
N GLU A 116 -1.58 17.99 -4.17
CA GLU A 116 -1.74 19.13 -3.28
C GLU A 116 -0.45 19.34 -2.46
N ARG A 117 -0.24 20.59 -2.03
CA ARG A 117 0.73 20.90 -1.00
C ARG A 117 0.09 20.57 0.35
N ILE A 118 0.70 19.66 1.09
CA ILE A 118 0.24 19.24 2.42
C ILE A 118 1.24 19.73 3.44
N VAL A 119 0.78 20.42 4.47
CA VAL A 119 1.60 20.95 5.56
C VAL A 119 1.13 20.34 6.87
N VAL A 120 2.08 19.78 7.62
CA VAL A 120 1.82 19.12 8.89
C VAL A 120 2.82 19.60 9.92
N LYS A 121 2.34 19.96 11.11
CA LYS A 121 3.14 20.16 12.31
C LYS A 121 3.27 18.83 13.01
N ALA A 122 4.49 18.45 13.40
CA ALA A 122 4.78 17.28 14.19
C ALA A 122 5.49 17.70 15.49
N ASP A 123 5.17 17.07 16.61
CA ASP A 123 5.90 17.30 17.84
C ASP A 123 7.37 16.84 17.71
N ARG A 124 8.16 17.09 18.75
CA ARG A 124 9.60 16.83 18.75
C ARG A 124 9.93 15.37 18.38
N ASP A 125 9.26 14.43 19.05
CA ASP A 125 9.58 13.02 18.89
C ASP A 125 9.18 12.51 17.49
N GLN A 126 7.99 12.85 17.03
CA GLN A 126 7.52 12.50 15.69
C GLN A 126 8.36 13.20 14.60
N SER A 127 8.86 14.40 14.86
CA SER A 127 9.75 15.10 13.95
C SER A 127 11.04 14.35 13.70
N LEU A 128 11.67 13.77 14.74
CA LEU A 128 12.88 12.96 14.58
C LEU A 128 12.64 11.72 13.73
N TYR A 129 11.47 11.07 13.89
CA TYR A 129 11.09 9.93 13.02
C TYR A 129 10.91 10.35 11.57
N LEU A 130 10.21 11.46 11.32
CA LEU A 130 10.00 11.96 9.96
C LEU A 130 11.29 12.42 9.27
N MET A 131 12.25 12.95 10.04
CA MET A 131 13.57 13.32 9.53
C MET A 131 14.40 12.09 9.18
N SER A 132 14.37 11.06 10.03
CA SER A 132 15.17 9.83 9.84
C SER A 132 14.60 8.91 8.77
N LEU A 133 13.27 8.91 8.60
CA LEU A 133 12.56 8.09 7.63
C LEU A 133 11.49 8.94 6.91
N PRO A 134 11.88 9.70 5.88
CA PRO A 134 10.96 10.51 5.10
C PRO A 134 9.82 9.68 4.50
N LEU A 135 8.59 10.18 4.58
CA LEU A 135 7.42 9.49 4.05
C LEU A 135 7.38 9.48 2.52
N HIS A 136 7.93 10.51 1.91
CA HIS A 136 7.89 10.71 0.47
C HIS A 136 9.08 11.57 0.03
N HIS A 137 9.58 11.38 -1.19
CA HIS A 137 10.71 12.13 -1.71
C HIS A 137 10.52 13.66 -1.74
N SER A 138 9.27 14.11 -1.84
CA SER A 138 8.93 15.54 -1.81
C SER A 138 8.89 16.15 -0.40
N GLN A 139 9.27 15.41 0.64
CA GLN A 139 9.29 15.91 2.02
C GLN A 139 10.29 17.05 2.17
N GLN A 140 9.82 18.16 2.72
CA GLN A 140 10.61 19.32 3.06
C GLN A 140 10.33 19.74 4.49
N ILE A 141 11.35 20.23 5.19
CA ILE A 141 11.20 20.86 6.50
C ILE A 141 11.05 22.36 6.27
N ILE A 142 9.93 22.94 6.73
CA ILE A 142 9.66 24.38 6.62
C ILE A 142 10.20 25.14 7.82
N GLU A 143 10.04 24.54 9.00
CA GLU A 143 10.39 25.15 10.29
C GLU A 143 10.81 24.06 11.27
N THR A 144 11.74 24.38 12.15
CA THR A 144 12.13 23.51 13.26
C THR A 144 12.37 24.38 14.49
N THR A 145 11.79 23.95 15.62
CA THR A 145 11.99 24.50 16.96
C THR A 145 12.41 23.38 17.91
N ASP A 146 12.60 23.69 19.19
CA ASP A 146 12.90 22.67 20.21
C ASP A 146 11.70 21.75 20.49
N ASP A 147 10.47 22.22 20.25
CA ASP A 147 9.23 21.51 20.59
C ASP A 147 8.57 20.82 19.39
N TYR A 148 8.78 21.32 18.17
CA TYR A 148 8.11 20.81 16.98
C TYR A 148 8.88 21.12 15.69
N SER A 149 8.51 20.43 14.62
CA SER A 149 8.86 20.81 13.25
C SER A 149 7.63 20.85 12.34
N ILE A 150 7.71 21.68 11.30
CA ILE A 150 6.69 21.76 10.27
C ILE A 150 7.25 21.15 8.98
N PHE A 151 6.54 20.18 8.47
CA PHE A 151 6.87 19.48 7.24
C PHE A 151 5.91 19.83 6.13
N SER A 152 6.38 19.80 4.88
CA SER A 152 5.51 19.84 3.71
C SER A 152 5.80 18.69 2.77
N TRP A 153 4.77 18.28 2.09
CA TRP A 153 4.82 17.31 0.97
C TRP A 153 4.04 17.87 -0.21
N ARG A 154 4.42 17.41 -1.40
CA ARG A 154 3.65 17.63 -2.62
C ARG A 154 3.24 16.25 -3.14
N LEU A 155 2.02 15.83 -2.85
CA LEU A 155 1.48 14.53 -3.21
C LEU A 155 -0.06 14.51 -3.21
N LYS A 156 -0.62 13.44 -3.71
CA LYS A 156 -2.07 13.21 -3.70
C LYS A 156 -2.51 12.70 -2.32
N PRO A 157 -3.45 13.37 -1.63
CA PRO A 157 -3.95 12.95 -0.32
C PRO A 157 -4.87 11.71 -0.43
N THR A 158 -4.30 10.63 -0.93
CA THR A 158 -4.99 9.35 -1.12
C THR A 158 -5.28 8.64 0.21
N TYR A 159 -6.04 7.55 0.13
CA TYR A 159 -6.36 6.71 1.29
C TYR A 159 -5.10 6.26 2.04
N ASP A 160 -4.08 5.78 1.32
CA ASP A 160 -2.83 5.30 1.93
C ASP A 160 -2.13 6.39 2.75
N PHE A 161 -2.10 7.63 2.23
CA PHE A 161 -1.49 8.75 2.92
C PHE A 161 -2.29 9.19 4.15
N ILE A 162 -3.63 9.26 4.03
CA ILE A 162 -4.51 9.58 5.16
C ILE A 162 -4.35 8.53 6.27
N GLN A 163 -4.30 7.25 5.93
CA GLN A 163 -4.04 6.19 6.89
C GLN A 163 -2.67 6.37 7.56
N GLN A 164 -1.64 6.76 6.81
CA GLN A 164 -0.33 7.03 7.36
C GLN A 164 -0.36 8.19 8.36
N LEU A 165 -1.05 9.29 8.05
CA LEU A 165 -1.21 10.40 9.00
C LEU A 165 -1.93 9.96 10.27
N LEU A 166 -3.00 9.18 10.14
CA LEU A 166 -3.75 8.65 11.29
C LEU A 166 -2.92 7.72 12.19
N THR A 167 -1.90 7.04 11.66
CA THR A 167 -1.00 6.21 12.48
C THR A 167 -0.09 7.04 13.39
N MET A 168 0.15 8.30 13.05
CA MET A 168 0.95 9.21 13.87
C MET A 168 0.17 9.80 15.06
N ASN A 169 -1.14 9.55 15.09
CA ASN A 169 -1.98 9.79 16.25
C ASN A 169 -2.03 11.28 16.65
N LEU A 170 -1.87 11.57 17.96
CA LEU A 170 -1.88 12.93 18.54
C LEU A 170 -0.56 13.71 18.32
N HIS A 171 0.45 13.07 17.76
CA HIS A 171 1.77 13.67 17.56
C HIS A 171 1.86 14.58 16.35
N ILE A 172 0.78 14.68 15.56
CA ILE A 172 0.73 15.55 14.38
C ILE A 172 -0.54 16.40 14.33
N GLU A 173 -0.42 17.53 13.65
CA GLU A 173 -1.54 18.39 13.27
C GLU A 173 -1.44 18.75 11.79
N VAL A 174 -2.48 18.45 11.01
CA VAL A 174 -2.56 18.90 9.60
C VAL A 174 -2.90 20.38 9.58
N LEU A 175 -2.03 21.19 9.00
CA LEU A 175 -2.22 22.63 8.85
C LEU A 175 -2.87 22.98 7.50
N GLU A 176 -2.38 22.35 6.43
CA GLU A 176 -2.86 22.54 5.05
C GLU A 176 -2.96 21.20 4.30
N PRO A 177 -3.85 21.07 3.31
CA PRO A 177 -4.94 21.99 3.01
C PRO A 177 -6.12 21.84 3.99
N LEU A 178 -6.99 22.83 4.06
CA LEU A 178 -8.16 22.82 4.95
C LEU A 178 -9.09 21.62 4.66
N SER A 179 -9.21 21.21 3.39
CA SER A 179 -9.97 20.03 2.97
C SER A 179 -9.49 18.75 3.67
N LEU A 180 -8.18 18.51 3.67
CA LEU A 180 -7.58 17.35 4.34
C LEU A 180 -7.71 17.43 5.86
N ARG A 181 -7.46 18.62 6.45
CA ARG A 181 -7.65 18.87 7.88
C ARG A 181 -9.07 18.55 8.31
N THR A 182 -10.08 19.04 7.58
CA THR A 182 -11.49 18.77 7.85
C THR A 182 -11.80 17.28 7.74
N LYS A 183 -11.33 16.61 6.70
CA LYS A 183 -11.52 15.18 6.49
C LYS A 183 -10.94 14.35 7.64
N ILE A 184 -9.74 14.66 8.11
CA ILE A 184 -9.14 13.98 9.27
C ILE A 184 -9.95 14.23 10.55
N ALA A 185 -10.38 15.47 10.78
CA ALA A 185 -11.22 15.78 11.94
C ALA A 185 -12.55 15.01 11.95
N GLU A 186 -13.19 14.84 10.79
CA GLU A 186 -14.41 14.04 10.63
C GLU A 186 -14.16 12.54 10.88
N LEU A 187 -13.05 12.00 10.37
CA LEU A 187 -12.64 10.62 10.64
C LEU A 187 -12.42 10.37 12.13
N LEU A 188 -11.69 11.26 12.80
CA LEU A 188 -11.44 11.17 14.24
C LEU A 188 -12.74 11.26 15.06
N LYS A 189 -13.67 12.17 14.71
CA LYS A 189 -15.00 12.24 15.34
C LYS A 189 -15.77 10.94 15.15
N SER A 190 -15.75 10.38 13.95
CA SER A 190 -16.41 9.11 13.65
C SER A 190 -15.80 7.94 14.44
N MET A 191 -14.45 7.92 14.55
CA MET A 191 -13.75 6.92 15.38
C MET A 191 -14.14 7.06 16.85
N ALA A 192 -14.08 8.27 17.40
CA ALA A 192 -14.47 8.54 18.79
C ALA A 192 -15.91 8.11 19.07
N LYS A 193 -16.85 8.40 18.15
CA LYS A 193 -18.25 7.95 18.26
C LYS A 193 -18.38 6.43 18.34
N LYS A 194 -17.62 5.69 17.53
CA LYS A 194 -17.64 4.22 17.56
C LYS A 194 -17.11 3.64 18.88
N HIS A 195 -16.12 4.27 19.48
CA HIS A 195 -15.54 3.82 20.75
C HIS A 195 -16.32 4.27 21.99
N ASN A 196 -17.08 5.36 21.89
CA ASN A 196 -17.96 5.85 22.95
C ASN A 196 -19.34 5.18 22.95
N SER A 197 -19.74 4.52 21.86
CA SER A 197 -20.96 3.72 21.84
C SER A 197 -20.72 2.37 22.52
N SER A 198 -21.72 1.86 23.23
CA SER A 198 -21.66 0.51 23.80
C SER A 198 -21.25 -0.49 22.71
N PRO A 199 -20.31 -1.40 22.98
CA PRO A 199 -19.88 -2.37 22.00
C PRO A 199 -21.09 -3.14 21.47
N THR A 200 -21.26 -3.16 20.16
CA THR A 200 -22.28 -3.99 19.54
C THR A 200 -22.00 -5.42 19.99
N PRO A 201 -22.99 -6.16 20.58
CA PRO A 201 -22.74 -7.53 21.00
C PRO A 201 -22.25 -8.30 19.77
N HIS A 202 -20.98 -8.64 19.75
CA HIS A 202 -20.48 -9.57 18.75
C HIS A 202 -21.30 -10.84 18.91
N SER A 203 -21.93 -11.27 17.87
CA SER A 203 -22.41 -12.66 17.75
C SER A 203 -21.15 -13.53 17.58
N SER A 204 -20.40 -13.63 18.67
CA SER A 204 -19.06 -14.22 18.78
C SER A 204 -19.04 -15.72 18.50
N ARG A 205 -20.18 -16.35 18.32
CA ARG A 205 -20.26 -17.80 18.09
C ARG A 205 -19.99 -18.23 16.65
N ASN A 206 -20.21 -17.36 15.65
CA ASN A 206 -20.08 -17.80 14.25
C ASN A 206 -18.77 -17.41 13.56
N PHE A 207 -18.04 -16.42 14.08
CA PHE A 207 -16.79 -15.95 13.44
C PHE A 207 -15.59 -16.77 13.90
N VAL A 208 -15.47 -17.04 15.20
CA VAL A 208 -14.36 -17.86 15.76
C VAL A 208 -14.43 -19.29 15.24
N THR A 209 -15.65 -19.87 15.10
CA THR A 209 -15.83 -21.23 14.60
C THR A 209 -15.46 -21.37 13.11
N LYS A 210 -15.63 -20.31 12.29
CA LYS A 210 -15.24 -20.33 10.87
C LYS A 210 -13.73 -20.18 10.68
N VAL A 211 -13.06 -19.39 11.51
CA VAL A 211 -11.61 -19.16 11.42
C VAL A 211 -10.83 -20.36 11.96
N THR A 212 -11.26 -20.93 13.10
CA THR A 212 -10.63 -22.13 13.67
C THR A 212 -10.85 -23.37 12.82
N LYS A 213 -11.99 -23.49 12.13
CA LYS A 213 -12.23 -24.60 11.20
C LYS A 213 -11.31 -24.56 9.97
N LYS A 214 -11.06 -23.35 9.43
CA LYS A 214 -10.12 -23.15 8.31
C LYS A 214 -8.64 -23.37 8.69
N LEU A 215 -8.27 -23.14 9.95
CA LEU A 215 -6.90 -23.34 10.43
C LEU A 215 -6.59 -24.82 10.75
N ASN A 216 -7.61 -25.62 11.05
CA ASN A 216 -7.45 -27.06 11.37
C ASN A 216 -7.61 -27.99 10.15
N GLU A 217 -8.18 -27.53 9.04
CA GLU A 217 -8.32 -28.31 7.79
C GLU A 217 -7.12 -28.13 6.85
N GLY A 218 -6.10 -27.36 7.24
CA GLY A 218 -4.87 -27.08 6.48
C GLY A 218 -3.60 -27.72 7.04
N LYS A 219 -3.75 -28.82 7.81
CA LYS A 219 -2.60 -29.65 8.26
C LYS A 219 -2.60 -30.97 7.55
#